data_06d0ce1bc661df74f5b9056b343773b2
#
_entry.id   06d0ce1bc661df74f5b9056b343773b2
#
_cell.length_a   1.000
_cell.length_b   1.000
_cell.length_c   1.000
_cell.angle_alpha   90.00
_cell.angle_beta   90.00
_cell.angle_gamma   90.00
#
_symmetry.space_group_name_H-M   'P 1'
#
loop_
_entity.id
_entity.type
_entity.pdbx_description
1 polymer ?
#
loop_
_entity_poly.entity_id
_entity_poly.type
_entity_poly.pdbx_seq_one_letter_code
_entity_poly.pdbx_strand_id
1 'polypeptide(L)'
;MAFVIANFRHVADGLQEGQFAIGERKRASSLDELDPIYRQLLDRPITQTLGIIGSDGRPSLTPMWFDYEDDEILVNTASHRPKCEWIRQNPRMTSLLVNPDNTYHWIQIKHTVAKELREWEPGGEYVTRQLDRIWTKYTGNPPPYGLRDPKIDEKWVLFVCRIDRIATFGKP
;
A
#
# COMPACT_ATOMS: atom_id res chain seq x y z
N MET A 1 -8.44 9.37 -11.25
CA MET A 1 -9.08 10.34 -10.30
C MET A 1 -7.94 11.14 -9.66
N ALA A 2 -8.06 12.47 -9.52
CA ALA A 2 -6.97 13.27 -8.98
C ALA A 2 -6.82 13.07 -7.46
N PHE A 3 -5.59 13.00 -6.97
CA PHE A 3 -5.23 12.93 -5.57
C PHE A 3 -4.20 14.02 -5.21
N VAL A 4 -3.92 14.21 -3.92
CA VAL A 4 -2.97 15.21 -3.44
C VAL A 4 -1.68 14.52 -3.02
N ILE A 5 -0.56 14.99 -3.53
CA ILE A 5 0.79 14.67 -3.04
C ILE A 5 1.23 15.81 -2.13
N ALA A 6 1.57 15.50 -0.88
CA ALA A 6 2.14 16.42 0.09
C ALA A 6 3.54 15.96 0.46
N ASN A 7 4.56 16.75 0.16
CA ASN A 7 5.94 16.52 0.56
C ASN A 7 6.21 17.28 1.88
N PHE A 8 6.53 16.57 2.94
CA PHE A 8 6.92 17.18 4.22
C PHE A 8 8.40 17.54 4.20
N ARG A 9 8.73 18.75 4.67
CA ARG A 9 10.13 19.19 4.83
C ARG A 9 10.68 18.80 6.18
N HIS A 10 11.96 18.43 6.20
CA HIS A 10 12.72 18.24 7.42
C HIS A 10 13.22 19.60 7.97
N VAL A 11 13.35 19.71 9.30
CA VAL A 11 13.90 20.92 9.96
C VAL A 11 15.30 21.28 9.42
N ALA A 12 16.09 20.25 9.07
CA ALA A 12 17.41 20.44 8.44
C ALA A 12 17.37 21.12 7.05
N ASP A 13 16.22 21.19 6.40
CA ASP A 13 16.03 21.88 5.11
C ASP A 13 15.77 23.39 5.27
N GLY A 14 16.09 23.97 6.43
CA GLY A 14 16.03 25.41 6.68
C GLY A 14 14.71 25.91 7.29
N LEU A 15 13.94 25.06 7.93
CA LEU A 15 12.79 25.49 8.74
C LEU A 15 13.27 26.18 10.02
N GLN A 16 12.78 27.39 10.30
CA GLN A 16 13.02 28.07 11.57
C GLN A 16 12.08 27.52 12.65
N GLU A 17 12.50 27.59 13.90
CA GLU A 17 11.67 27.21 15.05
C GLU A 17 10.32 27.92 15.01
N GLY A 18 9.23 27.17 15.18
CA GLY A 18 7.84 27.68 15.09
C GLY A 18 7.27 27.74 13.68
N GLN A 19 8.00 27.44 12.62
CA GLN A 19 7.49 27.31 11.27
C GLN A 19 7.06 25.88 10.97
N PHE A 20 5.79 25.61 11.01
CA PHE A 20 5.21 24.37 10.51
C PHE A 20 4.98 24.47 9.00
N ALA A 21 6.05 24.42 8.21
CA ALA A 21 5.89 24.27 6.76
C ALA A 21 5.57 22.81 6.45
N ILE A 22 4.30 22.55 6.21
CA ILE A 22 3.92 21.41 5.38
C ILE A 22 4.44 21.76 3.99
N GLY A 23 5.47 21.08 3.52
CA GLY A 23 6.10 21.35 2.24
C GLY A 23 5.14 21.55 1.06
N GLU A 24 5.61 21.33 -0.13
CA GLU A 24 4.81 21.52 -1.34
C GLU A 24 3.63 20.57 -1.39
N ARG A 25 2.49 21.07 -1.85
CA ARG A 25 1.31 20.28 -2.17
C ARG A 25 0.98 20.45 -3.64
N LYS A 26 0.81 19.36 -4.35
CA LYS A 26 0.32 19.38 -5.72
C LYS A 26 -0.84 18.41 -5.90
N ARG A 27 -1.72 18.69 -6.85
CA ARG A 27 -2.67 17.71 -7.35
C ARG A 27 -1.96 16.85 -8.39
N ALA A 28 -2.19 15.56 -8.34
CA ALA A 28 -1.69 14.60 -9.30
C ALA A 28 -2.83 13.71 -9.78
N SER A 29 -2.73 13.21 -10.99
CA SER A 29 -3.68 12.29 -11.60
C SER A 29 -3.09 10.88 -11.81
N SER A 30 -1.76 10.76 -11.72
CA SER A 30 -1.03 9.51 -11.86
C SER A 30 0.15 9.43 -10.89
N LEU A 31 0.53 8.21 -10.53
CA LEU A 31 1.76 7.92 -9.79
C LEU A 31 3.04 8.27 -10.59
N ASP A 32 2.93 8.43 -11.91
CA ASP A 32 4.05 8.90 -12.74
C ASP A 32 4.48 10.34 -12.41
N GLU A 33 3.58 11.10 -11.78
CA GLU A 33 3.88 12.45 -11.31
C GLU A 33 4.58 12.47 -9.93
N LEU A 34 4.77 11.32 -9.30
CA LEU A 34 5.52 11.18 -8.06
C LEU A 34 7.01 11.38 -8.35
N ASP A 35 7.70 12.10 -7.46
CA ASP A 35 9.16 12.24 -7.57
C ASP A 35 9.81 10.84 -7.59
N PRO A 36 10.74 10.58 -8.53
CA PRO A 36 11.41 9.28 -8.66
C PRO A 36 12.02 8.74 -7.37
N ILE A 37 12.51 9.61 -6.46
CA ILE A 37 13.06 9.17 -5.17
C ILE A 37 12.02 8.46 -4.29
N TYR A 38 10.73 8.81 -4.41
CA TYR A 38 9.65 8.14 -3.69
C TYR A 38 9.03 7.00 -4.51
N ARG A 39 8.99 7.13 -5.85
CA ARG A 39 8.52 6.08 -6.73
C ARG A 39 9.30 4.78 -6.53
N GLN A 40 10.61 4.85 -6.39
CA GLN A 40 11.46 3.68 -6.11
C GLN A 40 11.06 2.92 -4.84
N LEU A 41 10.42 3.56 -3.84
CA LEU A 41 9.93 2.87 -2.66
C LEU A 41 8.76 1.95 -2.96
N LEU A 42 7.96 2.27 -3.99
CA LEU A 42 6.85 1.43 -4.45
C LEU A 42 7.34 0.23 -5.25
N ASP A 43 8.41 0.41 -6.03
CA ASP A 43 8.94 -0.59 -6.94
C ASP A 43 9.80 -1.64 -6.20
N ARG A 44 10.50 -1.24 -5.15
CA ARG A 44 11.33 -2.13 -4.34
C ARG A 44 10.47 -3.10 -3.49
N PRO A 45 10.99 -4.29 -3.13
CA PRO A 45 10.30 -5.24 -2.25
C PRO A 45 10.32 -4.78 -0.77
N ILE A 46 9.83 -3.58 -0.53
CA ILE A 46 9.74 -3.01 0.82
C ILE A 46 8.42 -3.44 1.47
N THR A 47 8.51 -4.06 2.65
CA THR A 47 7.34 -4.41 3.43
C THR A 47 6.63 -3.14 3.88
N GLN A 48 5.34 -3.02 3.54
CA GLN A 48 4.51 -1.94 4.03
C GLN A 48 4.01 -2.22 5.45
N THR A 49 3.72 -1.17 6.19
CA THR A 49 2.80 -1.23 7.33
C THR A 49 1.42 -0.82 6.83
N LEU A 50 0.48 -1.79 6.75
CA LEU A 50 -0.91 -1.52 6.41
C LEU A 50 -1.69 -1.16 7.68
N GLY A 51 -2.30 0.02 7.70
CA GLY A 51 -3.23 0.48 8.72
C GLY A 51 -4.67 0.34 8.26
N ILE A 52 -5.48 -0.36 9.05
CA ILE A 52 -6.94 -0.53 8.89
C ILE A 52 -7.64 -0.26 10.22
N ILE A 53 -8.95 -0.08 10.23
CA ILE A 53 -9.72 0.05 11.48
C ILE A 53 -10.25 -1.32 11.87
N GLY A 54 -9.86 -1.79 13.05
CA GLY A 54 -10.34 -3.05 13.63
C GLY A 54 -11.79 -2.96 14.13
N SER A 55 -12.35 -4.10 14.52
CA SER A 55 -13.73 -4.19 15.03
C SER A 55 -13.97 -3.41 16.31
N ASP A 56 -12.93 -3.10 17.07
CA ASP A 56 -12.98 -2.28 18.30
C ASP A 56 -12.82 -0.77 18.02
N GLY A 57 -12.76 -0.38 16.74
CA GLY A 57 -12.59 1.01 16.31
C GLY A 57 -11.15 1.53 16.38
N ARG A 58 -10.19 0.70 16.76
CA ARG A 58 -8.78 1.09 16.85
C ARG A 58 -8.04 0.80 15.54
N PRO A 59 -7.00 1.59 15.22
CA PRO A 59 -6.08 1.24 14.14
C PRO A 59 -5.40 -0.09 14.39
N SER A 60 -5.53 -1.03 13.45
CA SER A 60 -4.78 -2.28 13.39
C SER A 60 -3.67 -2.12 12.36
N LEU A 61 -2.42 -2.27 12.79
CA LEU A 61 -1.23 -2.13 11.95
C LEU A 61 -0.64 -3.51 11.67
N THR A 62 -0.46 -3.84 10.40
CA THR A 62 0.07 -5.15 10.00
C THR A 62 1.18 -4.97 8.97
N PRO A 63 2.40 -5.52 9.20
CA PRO A 63 3.39 -5.62 8.14
C PRO A 63 2.91 -6.61 7.08
N MET A 64 3.00 -6.22 5.81
CA MET A 64 2.68 -7.09 4.69
C MET A 64 3.34 -6.61 3.40
N TRP A 65 3.40 -7.46 2.41
CA TRP A 65 3.93 -7.11 1.11
C TRP A 65 3.05 -6.06 0.42
N PHE A 66 3.70 -5.16 -0.32
CA PHE A 66 3.06 -4.06 -1.02
C PHE A 66 3.07 -4.31 -2.53
N ASP A 67 1.93 -4.04 -3.16
CA ASP A 67 1.82 -4.07 -4.61
C ASP A 67 0.89 -2.98 -5.11
N TYR A 68 1.08 -2.58 -6.36
CA TYR A 68 0.24 -1.63 -7.06
C TYR A 68 0.28 -1.93 -8.56
N GLU A 69 -0.71 -1.44 -9.27
CA GLU A 69 -0.77 -1.52 -10.73
C GLU A 69 -1.45 -0.26 -11.25
N ASP A 70 -0.86 0.35 -12.28
CA ASP A 70 -1.26 1.67 -12.75
C ASP A 70 -1.30 2.69 -11.59
N ASP A 71 -2.46 3.24 -11.29
CA ASP A 71 -2.68 4.19 -10.20
C ASP A 71 -3.52 3.59 -9.06
N GLU A 72 -3.56 2.27 -8.94
CA GLU A 72 -4.34 1.53 -7.94
C GLU A 72 -3.44 0.78 -6.97
N ILE A 73 -3.76 0.88 -5.68
CA ILE A 73 -3.08 0.10 -4.64
C ILE A 73 -3.78 -1.25 -4.50
N LEU A 74 -2.99 -2.32 -4.47
CA LEU A 74 -3.46 -3.69 -4.43
C LEU A 74 -3.20 -4.31 -3.05
N VAL A 75 -4.27 -4.65 -2.33
CA VAL A 75 -4.19 -5.25 -0.99
C VAL A 75 -4.82 -6.63 -1.02
N ASN A 76 -4.01 -7.67 -0.95
CA ASN A 76 -4.48 -9.04 -0.87
C ASN A 76 -4.54 -9.56 0.58
N THR A 77 -5.44 -10.48 0.83
CA THR A 77 -5.48 -11.22 2.09
C THR A 77 -6.26 -12.53 1.93
N ALA A 78 -5.93 -13.54 2.73
CA ALA A 78 -6.73 -14.77 2.75
C ALA A 78 -8.14 -14.48 3.29
N SER A 79 -9.15 -15.04 2.66
CA SER A 79 -10.56 -14.72 2.88
C SER A 79 -11.07 -14.99 4.30
N HIS A 80 -10.46 -15.97 4.99
CA HIS A 80 -10.80 -16.35 6.37
C HIS A 80 -10.25 -15.40 7.44
N ARG A 81 -9.36 -14.46 7.06
CA ARG A 81 -8.73 -13.55 8.04
C ARG A 81 -9.71 -12.44 8.44
N PRO A 82 -9.78 -12.08 9.75
CA PRO A 82 -10.69 -11.03 10.24
C PRO A 82 -10.55 -9.69 9.53
N LYS A 83 -9.35 -9.38 9.03
CA LYS A 83 -9.11 -8.12 8.30
C LYS A 83 -9.98 -7.96 7.05
N CYS A 84 -10.41 -9.05 6.39
CA CYS A 84 -11.34 -8.98 5.27
C CYS A 84 -12.63 -8.26 5.68
N GLU A 85 -13.20 -8.68 6.81
CA GLU A 85 -14.44 -8.10 7.32
C GLU A 85 -14.24 -6.65 7.77
N TRP A 86 -13.13 -6.35 8.45
CA TRP A 86 -12.83 -4.98 8.87
C TRP A 86 -12.68 -4.03 7.68
N ILE A 87 -12.04 -4.47 6.59
CA ILE A 87 -11.91 -3.69 5.36
C ILE A 87 -13.28 -3.46 4.70
N ARG A 88 -14.17 -4.46 4.71
CA ARG A 88 -15.54 -4.31 4.18
C ARG A 88 -16.36 -3.30 4.99
N GLN A 89 -16.21 -3.32 6.32
CA GLN A 89 -16.90 -2.38 7.23
C GLN A 89 -16.34 -0.97 7.14
N ASN A 90 -15.01 -0.83 7.00
CA ASN A 90 -14.34 0.45 6.79
C ASN A 90 -13.32 0.35 5.65
N PRO A 91 -13.72 0.76 4.43
CA PRO A 91 -12.89 0.56 3.23
C PRO A 91 -11.69 1.51 3.13
N ARG A 92 -11.46 2.38 4.10
CA ARG A 92 -10.35 3.35 4.13
C ARG A 92 -9.14 2.74 4.83
N MET A 93 -8.02 2.76 4.12
CA MET A 93 -6.75 2.18 4.58
C MET A 93 -5.60 3.16 4.41
N THR A 94 -4.50 2.85 5.06
CA THR A 94 -3.25 3.61 4.92
C THR A 94 -2.08 2.63 4.79
N SER A 95 -1.30 2.78 3.73
CA SER A 95 -0.04 2.09 3.51
C SER A 95 1.12 3.02 3.87
N LEU A 96 2.08 2.54 4.64
CA LEU A 96 3.33 3.22 4.93
C LEU A 96 4.50 2.35 4.47
N LEU A 97 5.33 2.87 3.57
CA LEU A 97 6.59 2.28 3.15
C LEU A 97 7.73 3.15 3.64
N VAL A 98 8.63 2.55 4.40
CA VAL A 98 9.81 3.21 4.95
C VAL A 98 11.04 2.63 4.27
N ASN A 99 11.94 3.48 3.79
CA ASN A 99 13.20 3.02 3.23
C ASN A 99 14.02 2.30 4.33
N PRO A 100 14.34 1.01 4.16
CA PRO A 100 15.10 0.26 5.16
C PRO A 100 16.52 0.80 5.35
N ASP A 101 17.08 1.49 4.35
CA ASP A 101 18.43 2.04 4.37
C ASP A 101 18.48 3.43 5.04
N ASN A 102 17.34 4.15 5.02
CA ASN A 102 17.17 5.46 5.67
C ASN A 102 15.72 5.65 6.14
N THR A 103 15.44 5.45 7.42
CA THR A 103 14.09 5.51 7.97
C THR A 103 13.45 6.91 7.94
N TYR A 104 14.23 7.95 7.66
CA TYR A 104 13.72 9.30 7.40
C TYR A 104 13.28 9.51 5.93
N HIS A 105 13.40 8.50 5.10
CA HIS A 105 12.89 8.52 3.73
C HIS A 105 11.70 7.54 3.62
N TRP A 106 10.49 8.08 3.48
CA TRP A 106 9.27 7.28 3.48
C TRP A 106 8.16 7.87 2.61
N ILE A 107 7.20 7.02 2.25
CA ILE A 107 5.96 7.36 1.58
C ILE A 107 4.78 6.77 2.34
N GLN A 108 3.74 7.59 2.56
CA GLN A 108 2.45 7.17 3.11
C GLN A 108 1.38 7.38 2.06
N ILE A 109 0.56 6.37 1.82
CA ILE A 109 -0.55 6.40 0.85
C ILE A 109 -1.85 6.12 1.60
N LYS A 110 -2.77 7.10 1.61
CA LYS A 110 -4.16 6.89 2.02
C LYS A 110 -4.95 6.47 0.81
N HIS A 111 -5.68 5.38 0.94
CA HIS A 111 -6.44 4.80 -0.17
C HIS A 111 -7.76 4.20 0.31
N THR A 112 -8.71 4.09 -0.60
CA THR A 112 -10.05 3.56 -0.32
C THR A 112 -10.38 2.46 -1.32
N VAL A 113 -10.96 1.37 -0.84
CA VAL A 113 -11.40 0.25 -1.69
C VAL A 113 -12.38 0.77 -2.75
N ALA A 114 -12.08 0.51 -4.01
CA ALA A 114 -12.93 0.76 -5.15
C ALA A 114 -13.61 -0.54 -5.63
N LYS A 115 -12.92 -1.67 -5.51
CA LYS A 115 -13.41 -2.99 -5.96
C LYS A 115 -12.83 -4.09 -5.07
N GLU A 116 -13.64 -5.11 -4.77
CA GLU A 116 -13.22 -6.39 -4.20
C GLU A 116 -13.29 -7.46 -5.30
N LEU A 117 -12.21 -8.21 -5.46
CA LEU A 117 -12.11 -9.38 -6.33
C LEU A 117 -11.89 -10.62 -5.48
N ARG A 118 -12.58 -11.69 -5.80
CA ARG A 118 -12.48 -12.96 -5.09
C ARG A 118 -11.97 -14.05 -6.02
N GLU A 119 -10.98 -14.80 -5.55
CA GLU A 119 -10.32 -15.82 -6.35
C GLU A 119 -11.25 -16.87 -6.94
N TRP A 120 -12.38 -17.16 -6.27
CA TRP A 120 -13.37 -18.18 -6.67
C TRP A 120 -14.53 -17.64 -7.50
N GLU A 121 -14.53 -16.37 -7.87
CA GLU A 121 -15.56 -15.73 -8.69
C GLU A 121 -15.04 -15.46 -10.12
N PRO A 122 -15.91 -15.21 -11.09
CA PRO A 122 -15.49 -14.80 -12.42
C PRO A 122 -14.55 -13.58 -12.36
N GLY A 123 -13.39 -13.67 -13.00
CA GLY A 123 -12.32 -12.66 -12.92
C GLY A 123 -11.33 -12.89 -11.79
N GLY A 124 -11.51 -13.95 -11.00
CA GLY A 124 -10.63 -14.31 -9.87
C GLY A 124 -9.22 -14.74 -10.28
N GLU A 125 -9.00 -15.07 -11.54
CA GLU A 125 -7.67 -15.33 -12.11
C GLU A 125 -6.73 -14.11 -12.00
N TYR A 126 -7.29 -12.91 -11.90
CA TYR A 126 -6.48 -11.70 -11.61
C TYR A 126 -5.91 -11.72 -10.19
N VAL A 127 -6.66 -12.23 -9.20
CA VAL A 127 -6.18 -12.42 -7.82
C VAL A 127 -4.97 -13.35 -7.80
N THR A 128 -5.08 -14.49 -8.51
CA THR A 128 -3.97 -15.46 -8.62
C THR A 128 -2.74 -14.84 -9.28
N ARG A 129 -2.91 -14.14 -10.40
CA ARG A 129 -1.79 -13.45 -11.08
C ARG A 129 -1.12 -12.41 -10.19
N GLN A 130 -1.91 -11.66 -9.40
CA GLN A 130 -1.37 -10.67 -8.47
C GLN A 130 -0.57 -11.35 -7.35
N LEU A 131 -1.04 -12.47 -6.80
CA LEU A 131 -0.31 -13.26 -5.81
C LEU A 131 1.03 -13.78 -6.37
N ASP A 132 1.04 -14.29 -7.60
CA ASP A 132 2.23 -14.77 -8.28
C ASP A 132 3.24 -13.63 -8.53
N ARG A 133 2.77 -12.46 -8.94
CA ARG A 133 3.59 -11.27 -9.15
C ARG A 133 4.23 -10.79 -7.86
N ILE A 134 3.48 -10.66 -6.78
CA ILE A 134 3.99 -10.19 -5.49
C ILE A 134 4.97 -11.23 -4.88
N TRP A 135 4.70 -12.52 -5.08
CA TRP A 135 5.61 -13.60 -4.70
C TRP A 135 6.98 -13.44 -5.37
N THR A 136 6.99 -13.27 -6.68
CA THR A 136 8.22 -13.07 -7.43
C THR A 136 8.93 -11.77 -7.02
N LYS A 137 8.19 -10.67 -6.83
CA LYS A 137 8.75 -9.39 -6.38
C LYS A 137 9.52 -9.50 -5.06
N TYR A 138 8.98 -10.23 -4.08
CA TYR A 138 9.55 -10.27 -2.73
C TYR A 138 10.53 -11.40 -2.49
N THR A 139 10.43 -12.50 -3.21
CA THR A 139 11.24 -13.69 -2.99
C THR A 139 12.25 -13.99 -4.10
N GLY A 140 12.04 -13.41 -5.28
CA GLY A 140 12.79 -13.78 -6.49
C GLY A 140 12.44 -15.16 -7.07
N ASN A 141 11.53 -15.89 -6.44
CA ASN A 141 11.14 -17.22 -6.89
C ASN A 141 10.09 -17.12 -8.02
N PRO A 142 10.08 -18.11 -8.94
CA PRO A 142 9.03 -18.20 -9.95
C PRO A 142 7.67 -18.54 -9.32
N PRO A 143 6.55 -18.24 -10.03
CA PRO A 143 5.23 -18.72 -9.66
C PRO A 143 5.18 -20.27 -9.61
N PRO A 144 4.16 -20.85 -8.91
CA PRO A 144 3.05 -20.16 -8.25
C PRO A 144 3.40 -19.62 -6.85
N TYR A 145 2.52 -18.75 -6.31
CA TYR A 145 2.61 -18.24 -4.93
C TYR A 145 2.74 -19.36 -3.90
N GLY A 146 3.87 -19.35 -3.15
CA GLY A 146 4.31 -20.47 -2.32
C GLY A 146 3.86 -20.45 -0.84
N LEU A 147 3.08 -19.44 -0.39
CA LEU A 147 2.71 -19.32 1.03
C LEU A 147 1.22 -19.67 1.30
N ARG A 148 0.60 -20.47 0.46
CA ARG A 148 -0.73 -21.02 0.75
C ARG A 148 -0.64 -22.06 1.85
N ASP A 149 -1.61 -22.07 2.76
CA ASP A 149 -1.70 -23.13 3.77
C ASP A 149 -2.18 -24.43 3.11
N PRO A 150 -1.34 -25.48 3.05
CA PRO A 150 -1.71 -26.73 2.40
C PRO A 150 -2.78 -27.56 3.18
N LYS A 151 -3.08 -27.16 4.42
CA LYS A 151 -4.05 -27.87 5.28
C LYS A 151 -5.47 -27.42 5.05
N ILE A 152 -5.66 -26.29 4.40
CA ILE A 152 -6.98 -25.73 4.11
C ILE A 152 -7.06 -25.35 2.63
N ASP A 153 -8.25 -25.35 2.05
CA ASP A 153 -8.51 -24.77 0.72
C ASP A 153 -8.50 -23.25 0.84
N GLU A 154 -7.31 -22.67 1.03
CA GLU A 154 -7.12 -21.25 1.29
C GLU A 154 -7.47 -20.43 0.05
N LYS A 155 -8.52 -19.63 0.18
CA LYS A 155 -8.99 -18.69 -0.85
C LYS A 155 -8.56 -17.28 -0.54
N TRP A 156 -8.26 -16.52 -1.58
CA TRP A 156 -7.76 -15.16 -1.46
C TRP A 156 -8.73 -14.11 -2.01
N VAL A 157 -8.62 -12.94 -1.44
CA VAL A 157 -9.37 -11.74 -1.84
C VAL A 157 -8.36 -10.65 -2.17
N LEU A 158 -8.64 -9.89 -3.22
CA LEU A 158 -7.90 -8.71 -3.61
C LEU A 158 -8.80 -7.47 -3.53
N PHE A 159 -8.41 -6.53 -2.70
CA PHE A 159 -8.99 -5.19 -2.67
C PHE A 159 -8.20 -4.28 -3.59
N VAL A 160 -8.85 -3.80 -4.63
CA VAL A 160 -8.32 -2.80 -5.57
C VAL A 160 -8.72 -1.43 -5.05
N CYS A 161 -7.76 -0.57 -4.78
CA CYS A 161 -7.99 0.66 -4.05
C CYS A 161 -7.54 1.87 -4.85
N ARG A 162 -8.42 2.89 -4.94
CA ARG A 162 -8.03 4.20 -5.46
C ARG A 162 -7.20 4.96 -4.43
N ILE A 163 -6.27 5.75 -4.91
CA ILE A 163 -5.46 6.65 -4.08
C ILE A 163 -6.28 7.89 -3.72
N ASP A 164 -6.33 8.23 -2.44
CA ASP A 164 -6.97 9.44 -1.95
C ASP A 164 -5.95 10.56 -1.70
N ARG A 165 -4.78 10.19 -1.14
CA ARG A 165 -3.72 11.13 -0.80
C ARG A 165 -2.38 10.43 -0.61
N ILE A 166 -1.32 11.09 -1.01
CA ILE A 166 0.06 10.68 -0.74
C ILE A 166 0.73 11.71 0.16
N ALA A 167 1.54 11.25 1.11
CA ALA A 167 2.47 12.06 1.87
C ALA A 167 3.87 11.46 1.75
N THR A 168 4.87 12.30 1.56
CA THR A 168 6.26 11.90 1.37
C THR A 168 7.17 12.69 2.29
N PHE A 169 8.31 12.10 2.67
CA PHE A 169 9.29 12.74 3.52
C PHE A 169 10.70 12.24 3.24
N GLY A 170 11.67 13.15 3.35
CA GLY A 170 13.09 12.85 3.33
C GLY A 170 13.65 12.53 1.95
N LYS A 171 14.88 12.07 1.95
CA LYS A 171 15.64 11.67 0.75
C LYS A 171 16.32 10.32 1.01
N PRO A 172 16.69 9.58 -0.04
CA PRO A 172 17.42 8.32 0.07
C PRO A 172 18.68 8.43 0.90
#